data_797444eea9edb0899e9b1c39eede215f
#
_entry.id   797444eea9edb0899e9b1c39eede215f
#
_cell.length_a   1.000
_cell.length_b   1.000
_cell.length_c   1.000
_cell.angle_alpha   90.00
_cell.angle_beta   90.00
_cell.angle_gamma   90.00
#
_symmetry.space_group_name_H-M   'P 1'
#
loop_
_entity.id
_entity.type
_entity.pdbx_description
1 polymer ?
#
loop_
_entity_poly.entity_id
_entity_poly.type
_entity_poly.pdbx_seq_one_letter_code
_entity_poly.pdbx_strand_id
1 'polypeptide(L)'
;MKLILLRCPNCAQPLAPDNDDVLFMCPNCFTSVSIDQRGVRRAEVRFALPTRADESIQKWWPYWVYHGRVVILNRETQDRSMDQDSQLQWASPLRMYVPAWEISMELAQEVGSKLIQRQPVTRFIERPDGAYMEPAVISPEDAFRLLEFVILAIEARRKDWLKALDFRIEAGDPELWAMPQQGF
;
A
#
# COMPACT_ATOMS: atom_id res chain seq x y z
N MET A 1 -16.87 27.80 -14.68
CA MET A 1 -15.90 26.78 -14.27
C MET A 1 -14.54 27.45 -14.21
N LYS A 2 -13.89 27.56 -13.04
CA LYS A 2 -12.51 28.11 -12.94
C LYS A 2 -11.53 26.95 -13.15
N LEU A 3 -10.77 27.00 -14.23
CA LEU A 3 -9.61 26.12 -14.41
C LEU A 3 -8.53 26.56 -13.42
N ILE A 4 -8.22 25.71 -12.45
CA ILE A 4 -7.11 25.94 -11.52
C ILE A 4 -5.89 25.23 -12.14
N LEU A 5 -4.89 26.00 -12.52
CA LEU A 5 -3.63 25.44 -12.97
C LEU A 5 -2.87 24.86 -11.77
N LEU A 6 -2.73 23.54 -11.75
CA LEU A 6 -1.97 22.85 -10.72
C LEU A 6 -0.47 23.14 -10.91
N ARG A 7 0.21 23.53 -9.84
CA ARG A 7 1.65 23.81 -9.86
C ARG A 7 2.37 23.01 -8.77
N CYS A 8 3.55 22.55 -9.12
CA CYS A 8 4.41 21.84 -8.17
C CYS A 8 4.79 22.75 -6.99
N PRO A 9 4.58 22.33 -5.75
CA PRO A 9 4.93 23.12 -4.57
C PRO A 9 6.44 23.27 -4.35
N ASN A 10 7.26 22.57 -5.12
CA ASN A 10 8.72 22.65 -5.05
C ASN A 10 9.33 23.52 -6.15
N CYS A 11 8.98 23.29 -7.42
CA CYS A 11 9.62 23.97 -8.55
C CYS A 11 8.67 24.90 -9.31
N ALA A 12 7.41 25.04 -8.89
CA ALA A 12 6.36 25.86 -9.49
C ALA A 12 5.99 25.53 -10.95
N GLN A 13 6.57 24.47 -11.54
CA GLN A 13 6.21 24.02 -12.88
C GLN A 13 4.77 23.49 -12.92
N PRO A 14 4.07 23.61 -14.07
CA PRO A 14 2.75 23.04 -14.24
C PRO A 14 2.74 21.54 -14.00
N LEU A 15 1.68 21.05 -13.40
CA LEU A 15 1.41 19.64 -13.18
C LEU A 15 0.21 19.22 -14.03
N ALA A 16 0.29 18.04 -14.62
CA ALA A 16 -0.75 17.46 -15.46
C ALA A 16 -1.04 16.01 -14.97
N PRO A 17 -1.63 15.84 -13.78
CA PRO A 17 -2.06 14.52 -13.32
C PRO A 17 -3.20 13.99 -14.16
N ASP A 18 -3.35 12.67 -14.18
CA ASP A 18 -4.58 12.04 -14.65
C ASP A 18 -5.73 12.26 -13.65
N ASN A 19 -6.98 12.00 -14.08
CA ASN A 19 -8.16 12.33 -13.29
C ASN A 19 -8.23 11.59 -11.94
N ASP A 20 -7.65 10.40 -11.89
CA ASP A 20 -7.71 9.51 -10.71
C ASP A 20 -6.42 9.58 -9.86
N ASP A 21 -5.42 10.35 -10.29
CA ASP A 21 -4.17 10.48 -9.54
C ASP A 21 -4.39 11.23 -8.23
N VAL A 22 -4.16 10.54 -7.13
CA VAL A 22 -4.16 11.13 -5.78
C VAL A 22 -2.76 11.50 -5.31
N LEU A 23 -1.74 10.83 -5.86
CA LEU A 23 -0.33 11.11 -5.60
C LEU A 23 0.54 10.68 -6.79
N PHE A 24 1.46 11.55 -7.19
CA PHE A 24 2.36 11.31 -8.31
C PHE A 24 3.67 12.10 -8.14
N MET A 25 4.63 11.86 -9.02
CA MET A 25 5.90 12.59 -9.03
C MET A 25 5.85 13.75 -10.03
N CYS A 26 6.34 14.90 -9.63
CA CYS A 26 6.53 16.03 -10.55
C CYS A 26 7.54 15.65 -11.64
N PRO A 27 7.20 15.75 -12.94
CA PRO A 27 8.11 15.32 -14.01
C PRO A 27 9.37 16.19 -14.12
N ASN A 28 9.37 17.40 -13.55
CA ASN A 28 10.51 18.33 -13.65
C ASN A 28 11.50 18.19 -12.48
N CYS A 29 11.02 18.05 -11.24
CA CYS A 29 11.88 18.02 -10.06
C CYS A 29 11.77 16.75 -9.23
N PHE A 30 10.95 15.80 -9.67
CA PHE A 30 10.73 14.49 -9.04
C PHE A 30 10.25 14.55 -7.59
N THR A 31 9.77 15.70 -7.14
CA THR A 31 9.10 15.81 -5.83
C THR A 31 7.77 15.06 -5.90
N SER A 32 7.51 14.21 -4.91
CA SER A 32 6.22 13.55 -4.76
C SER A 32 5.16 14.56 -4.30
N VAL A 33 4.01 14.52 -4.95
CA VAL A 33 2.94 15.51 -4.81
C VAL A 33 1.63 14.76 -4.60
N SER A 34 0.89 15.14 -3.58
CA SER A 34 -0.48 14.68 -3.37
C SER A 34 -1.49 15.74 -3.76
N ILE A 35 -2.64 15.30 -4.26
CA ILE A 35 -3.80 16.13 -4.56
C ILE A 35 -4.97 15.66 -3.73
N ASP A 36 -5.58 16.58 -2.99
CA ASP A 36 -6.82 16.34 -2.26
C ASP A 36 -7.71 17.58 -2.33
N GLN A 37 -8.81 17.56 -1.61
CA GLN A 37 -9.75 18.71 -1.52
C GLN A 37 -9.11 19.99 -0.98
N ARG A 38 -7.97 19.91 -0.31
CA ARG A 38 -7.20 21.04 0.22
C ARG A 38 -6.19 21.58 -0.77
N GLY A 39 -6.04 20.92 -1.94
CA GLY A 39 -5.15 21.32 -3.03
C GLY A 39 -3.92 20.44 -3.18
N VAL A 40 -2.87 21.01 -3.76
CA VAL A 40 -1.62 20.32 -4.08
C VAL A 40 -0.61 20.52 -2.95
N ARG A 41 -0.05 19.42 -2.44
CA ARG A 41 0.95 19.43 -1.36
C ARG A 41 2.10 18.49 -1.65
N ARG A 42 3.25 18.73 -1.02
CA ARG A 42 4.33 17.74 -1.00
C ARG A 42 3.87 16.52 -0.23
N ALA A 43 4.18 15.35 -0.76
CA ALA A 43 3.95 14.07 -0.12
C ALA A 43 5.29 13.44 0.27
N GLU A 44 5.32 12.80 1.43
CA GLU A 44 6.45 12.00 1.85
C GLU A 44 6.31 10.59 1.26
N VAL A 45 7.36 10.13 0.57
CA VAL A 45 7.44 8.79 -0.01
C VAL A 45 8.74 8.16 0.45
N ARG A 46 8.67 6.95 0.99
CA ARG A 46 9.83 6.17 1.42
C ARG A 46 10.17 5.13 0.36
N PHE A 47 11.36 5.19 -0.19
CA PHE A 47 11.84 4.18 -1.14
C PHE A 47 12.33 2.96 -0.35
N ALA A 48 11.55 1.88 -0.41
CA ALA A 48 11.78 0.65 0.34
C ALA A 48 12.26 -0.45 -0.60
N LEU A 49 13.51 -0.85 -0.43
CA LEU A 49 14.16 -1.86 -1.26
C LEU A 49 14.29 -3.17 -0.49
N PRO A 50 13.94 -4.33 -1.08
CA PRO A 50 14.28 -5.62 -0.48
C PRO A 50 15.79 -5.73 -0.27
N THR A 51 16.21 -6.33 0.85
CA THR A 51 17.62 -6.35 1.26
C THR A 51 18.58 -6.96 0.22
N ARG A 52 18.05 -7.80 -0.66
CA ARG A 52 18.82 -8.47 -1.73
C ARG A 52 18.60 -7.91 -3.13
N ALA A 53 17.81 -6.84 -3.27
CA ALA A 53 17.53 -6.26 -4.58
C ALA A 53 18.60 -5.24 -4.99
N ASP A 54 18.75 -5.07 -6.31
CA ASP A 54 19.66 -4.11 -6.92
C ASP A 54 19.09 -2.69 -6.81
N GLU A 55 19.95 -1.70 -6.55
CA GLU A 55 19.61 -0.28 -6.52
C GLU A 55 19.42 0.33 -7.92
N SER A 56 19.79 -0.37 -8.99
CA SER A 56 19.61 0.08 -10.38
C SER A 56 18.15 0.08 -10.86
N ILE A 57 17.22 -0.34 -10.01
CA ILE A 57 15.79 -0.36 -10.31
C ILE A 57 15.27 1.05 -10.50
N GLN A 58 14.71 1.33 -11.68
CA GLN A 58 14.19 2.66 -12.01
C GLN A 58 12.66 2.77 -11.87
N LYS A 59 11.92 1.65 -11.94
CA LYS A 59 10.46 1.65 -11.83
C LYS A 59 10.01 1.18 -10.45
N TRP A 60 9.24 2.03 -9.80
CA TRP A 60 8.76 1.86 -8.44
C TRP A 60 7.24 1.92 -8.39
N TRP A 61 6.65 1.16 -7.46
CA TRP A 61 5.21 1.04 -7.32
C TRP A 61 4.78 1.57 -5.95
N PRO A 62 3.73 2.40 -5.86
CA PRO A 62 3.28 2.95 -4.59
C PRO A 62 2.48 1.91 -3.81
N TYR A 63 2.76 1.84 -2.50
CA TYR A 63 1.99 1.03 -1.55
C TYR A 63 1.65 1.87 -0.32
N TRP A 64 0.39 1.83 0.10
CA TRP A 64 0.05 2.23 1.45
C TRP A 64 0.45 1.13 2.42
N VAL A 65 1.25 1.48 3.42
CA VAL A 65 1.76 0.53 4.41
C VAL A 65 1.29 0.96 5.79
N TYR A 66 0.45 0.13 6.40
CA TYR A 66 -0.07 0.31 7.74
C TYR A 66 0.74 -0.52 8.72
N HIS A 67 1.13 0.09 9.82
CA HIS A 67 1.81 -0.59 10.92
C HIS A 67 0.82 -0.83 12.05
N GLY A 68 0.56 -2.09 12.38
CA GLY A 68 -0.44 -2.41 13.38
C GLY A 68 -0.70 -3.89 13.51
N ARG A 69 -1.87 -4.25 14.03
CA ARG A 69 -2.30 -5.63 14.21
C ARG A 69 -3.75 -5.81 13.80
N VAL A 70 -4.12 -7.06 13.57
CA VAL A 70 -5.51 -7.47 13.37
C VAL A 70 -5.98 -8.21 14.61
N VAL A 71 -7.11 -7.78 15.17
CA VAL A 71 -7.75 -8.44 16.30
C VAL A 71 -8.94 -9.23 15.77
N ILE A 72 -8.82 -10.54 15.78
CA ILE A 72 -9.94 -11.43 15.42
C ILE A 72 -10.93 -11.45 16.58
N LEU A 73 -12.15 -11.02 16.33
CA LEU A 73 -13.25 -10.98 17.30
C LEU A 73 -14.08 -12.27 17.24
N ASN A 74 -14.38 -12.73 16.03
CA ASN A 74 -15.05 -13.99 15.79
C ASN A 74 -14.54 -14.64 14.51
N ARG A 75 -14.36 -15.96 14.51
CA ARG A 75 -13.96 -16.75 13.37
C ARG A 75 -14.73 -18.05 13.34
N GLU A 76 -15.65 -18.19 12.41
CA GLU A 76 -16.46 -19.39 12.23
C GLU A 76 -15.97 -20.15 11.01
N THR A 77 -15.65 -21.41 11.20
CA THR A 77 -15.11 -22.30 10.18
C THR A 77 -15.80 -23.67 10.24
N GLN A 78 -15.48 -24.53 9.29
CA GLN A 78 -16.06 -25.87 9.26
C GLN A 78 -15.48 -26.78 10.35
N ASP A 79 -14.17 -26.75 10.59
CA ASP A 79 -13.48 -27.71 11.45
C ASP A 79 -12.46 -27.12 12.44
N ARG A 80 -12.29 -25.79 12.43
CA ARG A 80 -11.36 -25.05 13.32
C ARG A 80 -9.89 -25.45 13.25
N SER A 81 -9.50 -26.21 12.23
CA SER A 81 -8.12 -26.73 12.14
C SER A 81 -7.05 -25.65 11.99
N MET A 82 -7.43 -24.44 11.51
CA MET A 82 -6.54 -23.32 11.29
C MET A 82 -6.69 -22.17 12.30
N ASP A 83 -7.48 -22.33 13.36
CA ASP A 83 -7.73 -21.26 14.34
C ASP A 83 -6.44 -20.80 15.03
N GLN A 84 -5.57 -21.75 15.41
CA GLN A 84 -4.29 -21.43 16.04
C GLN A 84 -3.35 -20.68 15.09
N ASP A 85 -3.26 -21.11 13.83
CA ASP A 85 -2.44 -20.47 12.82
C ASP A 85 -2.94 -19.04 12.51
N SER A 86 -4.26 -18.85 12.46
CA SER A 86 -4.87 -17.53 12.31
C SER A 86 -4.51 -16.62 13.48
N GLN A 87 -4.70 -17.10 14.71
CA GLN A 87 -4.36 -16.34 15.91
C GLN A 87 -2.87 -15.98 15.97
N LEU A 88 -1.98 -16.91 15.68
CA LEU A 88 -0.53 -16.66 15.67
C LEU A 88 -0.13 -15.62 14.63
N GLN A 89 -0.70 -15.68 13.43
CA GLN A 89 -0.40 -14.72 12.37
C GLN A 89 -0.75 -13.29 12.79
N TRP A 90 -1.90 -13.11 13.45
CA TRP A 90 -2.43 -11.78 13.78
C TRP A 90 -2.07 -11.29 15.19
N ALA A 91 -1.48 -12.15 16.04
CA ALA A 91 -1.16 -11.83 17.44
C ALA A 91 -0.14 -10.70 17.59
N SER A 92 0.80 -10.59 16.66
CA SER A 92 1.87 -9.60 16.70
C SER A 92 1.65 -8.45 15.73
N PRO A 93 2.13 -7.24 16.04
CA PRO A 93 2.14 -6.16 15.08
C PRO A 93 2.90 -6.54 13.81
N LEU A 94 2.34 -6.15 12.66
CA LEU A 94 2.90 -6.45 11.36
C LEU A 94 2.69 -5.27 10.39
N ARG A 95 3.35 -5.33 9.25
CA ARG A 95 3.13 -4.38 8.17
C ARG A 95 2.05 -4.93 7.24
N MET A 96 1.04 -4.10 6.99
CA MET A 96 -0.07 -4.43 6.11
C MET A 96 0.03 -3.56 4.87
N TYR A 97 0.09 -4.20 3.70
CA TYR A 97 0.40 -3.57 2.43
C TYR A 97 -0.82 -3.53 1.53
N VAL A 98 -1.11 -2.37 0.98
CA VAL A 98 -2.15 -2.18 -0.02
C VAL A 98 -1.53 -1.53 -1.26
N PRO A 99 -1.55 -2.18 -2.42
CA PRO A 99 -1.17 -1.57 -3.69
C PRO A 99 -1.98 -0.30 -3.94
N ALA A 100 -1.33 0.77 -4.38
CA ALA A 100 -1.99 2.07 -4.54
C ALA A 100 -2.10 2.55 -6.00
N TRP A 101 -1.50 1.83 -6.97
CA TRP A 101 -1.64 2.14 -8.39
C TRP A 101 -2.89 1.50 -9.01
N GLU A 102 -3.17 1.82 -10.26
CA GLU A 102 -4.28 1.22 -11.00
C GLU A 102 -4.07 -0.29 -11.18
N ILE A 103 -4.91 -1.08 -10.50
CA ILE A 103 -4.79 -2.53 -10.41
C ILE A 103 -6.17 -3.16 -10.17
N SER A 104 -6.40 -4.38 -10.69
CA SER A 104 -7.65 -5.07 -10.37
C SER A 104 -7.73 -5.47 -8.90
N MET A 105 -8.95 -5.59 -8.37
CA MET A 105 -9.17 -5.99 -6.97
C MET A 105 -8.53 -7.35 -6.65
N GLU A 106 -8.66 -8.31 -7.56
CA GLU A 106 -8.11 -9.67 -7.38
C GLU A 106 -6.59 -9.63 -7.27
N LEU A 107 -5.93 -8.84 -8.13
CA LEU A 107 -4.47 -8.71 -8.10
C LEU A 107 -4.01 -7.91 -6.87
N ALA A 108 -4.76 -6.88 -6.46
CA ALA A 108 -4.48 -6.13 -5.23
C ALA A 108 -4.55 -7.04 -4.00
N GLN A 109 -5.56 -7.90 -3.90
CA GLN A 109 -5.67 -8.90 -2.84
C GLN A 109 -4.52 -9.91 -2.88
N GLU A 110 -4.13 -10.38 -4.06
CA GLU A 110 -3.03 -11.33 -4.20
C GLU A 110 -1.69 -10.72 -3.75
N VAL A 111 -1.36 -9.54 -4.26
CA VAL A 111 -0.11 -8.83 -3.93
C VAL A 111 -0.09 -8.44 -2.46
N GLY A 112 -1.15 -7.84 -1.94
CA GLY A 112 -1.26 -7.46 -0.54
C GLY A 112 -1.15 -8.66 0.40
N SER A 113 -1.85 -9.76 0.08
CA SER A 113 -1.79 -11.01 0.87
C SER A 113 -0.38 -11.59 0.91
N LYS A 114 0.32 -11.64 -0.23
CA LYS A 114 1.70 -12.15 -0.30
C LYS A 114 2.65 -11.32 0.56
N LEU A 115 2.55 -9.99 0.50
CA LEU A 115 3.42 -9.09 1.26
C LEU A 115 3.13 -9.18 2.77
N ILE A 116 1.85 -9.24 3.17
CA ILE A 116 1.45 -9.41 4.56
C ILE A 116 1.94 -10.75 5.13
N GLN A 117 1.83 -11.82 4.38
CA GLN A 117 2.29 -13.14 4.83
C GLN A 117 3.80 -13.27 4.88
N ARG A 118 4.51 -12.66 3.93
CA ARG A 118 5.98 -12.78 3.84
C ARG A 118 6.73 -11.81 4.74
N GLN A 119 6.13 -10.67 5.09
CA GLN A 119 6.78 -9.60 5.86
C GLN A 119 8.22 -9.31 5.37
N PRO A 120 8.41 -8.90 4.11
CA PRO A 120 9.73 -8.81 3.51
C PRO A 120 10.64 -7.88 4.31
N VAL A 121 11.91 -8.28 4.48
CA VAL A 121 12.91 -7.40 5.09
C VAL A 121 13.32 -6.36 4.06
N THR A 122 13.05 -5.11 4.35
CA THR A 122 13.33 -3.96 3.49
C THR A 122 14.32 -3.02 4.19
N ARG A 123 15.13 -2.34 3.37
CA ARG A 123 15.89 -1.17 3.79
C ARG A 123 15.34 0.07 3.08
N PHE A 124 15.36 1.20 3.75
CA PHE A 124 15.03 2.47 3.13
C PHE A 124 16.29 3.05 2.49
N ILE A 125 16.11 3.61 1.31
CA ILE A 125 17.16 4.27 0.55
C ILE A 125 16.69 5.68 0.16
N GLU A 126 17.62 6.54 -0.18
CA GLU A 126 17.28 7.76 -0.89
C GLU A 126 16.71 7.42 -2.26
N ARG A 127 15.88 8.32 -2.80
CA ARG A 127 15.34 8.11 -4.15
C ARG A 127 16.49 7.95 -5.16
N PRO A 128 16.58 6.81 -5.85
CA PRO A 128 17.63 6.62 -6.86
C PRO A 128 17.50 7.65 -8.00
N ASP A 129 18.64 8.03 -8.60
CA ASP A 129 18.64 8.90 -9.76
C ASP A 129 17.87 8.26 -10.92
N GLY A 130 16.99 9.02 -11.55
CA GLY A 130 16.12 8.52 -12.62
C GLY A 130 14.98 7.61 -12.15
N ALA A 131 14.82 7.36 -10.83
CA ALA A 131 13.71 6.56 -10.32
C ALA A 131 12.38 7.23 -10.64
N TYR A 132 11.49 6.46 -11.26
CA TYR A 132 10.11 6.81 -11.54
C TYR A 132 9.17 5.95 -10.69
N MET A 133 8.24 6.59 -10.00
CA MET A 133 7.19 5.91 -9.27
C MET A 133 5.87 6.06 -10.03
N GLU A 134 5.18 4.94 -10.26
CA GLU A 134 3.82 4.96 -10.78
C GLU A 134 2.92 5.85 -9.91
N PRO A 135 1.94 6.55 -10.48
CA PRO A 135 0.98 7.30 -9.70
C PRO A 135 0.20 6.41 -8.74
N ALA A 136 -0.16 6.95 -7.57
CA ALA A 136 -1.14 6.34 -6.72
C ALA A 136 -2.53 6.88 -7.08
N VAL A 137 -3.47 5.97 -7.33
CA VAL A 137 -4.87 6.28 -7.66
C VAL A 137 -5.82 5.97 -6.50
N ILE A 138 -5.32 5.36 -5.44
CA ILE A 138 -6.10 4.97 -4.26
C ILE A 138 -5.70 5.87 -3.09
N SER A 139 -6.69 6.53 -2.48
CA SER A 139 -6.48 7.35 -1.29
C SER A 139 -6.10 6.48 -0.07
N PRO A 140 -5.46 7.03 0.98
CA PRO A 140 -5.18 6.27 2.20
C PRO A 140 -6.46 5.76 2.87
N GLU A 141 -7.56 6.51 2.80
CA GLU A 141 -8.85 6.12 3.36
C GLU A 141 -9.44 4.91 2.61
N ASP A 142 -9.38 4.91 1.27
CA ASP A 142 -9.86 3.79 0.47
C ASP A 142 -8.92 2.59 0.57
N ALA A 143 -7.62 2.81 0.68
CA ALA A 143 -6.65 1.76 0.94
C ALA A 143 -6.91 1.04 2.27
N PHE A 144 -7.34 1.77 3.32
CA PHE A 144 -7.73 1.15 4.59
C PHE A 144 -8.93 0.21 4.44
N ARG A 145 -9.92 0.60 3.62
CA ARG A 145 -11.07 -0.26 3.29
C ARG A 145 -10.65 -1.48 2.47
N LEU A 146 -9.74 -1.29 1.50
CA LEU A 146 -9.19 -2.40 0.72
C LEU A 146 -8.41 -3.39 1.58
N LEU A 147 -7.75 -2.92 2.63
CA LEU A 147 -7.02 -3.77 3.56
C LEU A 147 -7.94 -4.80 4.23
N GLU A 148 -9.19 -4.45 4.54
CA GLU A 148 -10.18 -5.40 5.07
C GLU A 148 -10.41 -6.56 4.10
N PHE A 149 -10.51 -6.29 2.79
CA PHE A 149 -10.67 -7.33 1.78
C PHE A 149 -9.40 -8.19 1.63
N VAL A 150 -8.22 -7.60 1.80
CA VAL A 150 -6.95 -8.36 1.79
C VAL A 150 -6.88 -9.32 2.97
N ILE A 151 -7.24 -8.86 4.18
CA ILE A 151 -7.27 -9.70 5.38
C ILE A 151 -8.29 -10.83 5.22
N LEU A 152 -9.49 -10.50 4.75
CA LEU A 152 -10.53 -11.50 4.46
C LEU A 152 -10.04 -12.54 3.45
N ALA A 153 -9.34 -12.12 2.39
CA ALA A 153 -8.80 -13.02 1.38
C ALA A 153 -7.72 -13.96 1.96
N ILE A 154 -6.89 -13.49 2.90
CA ILE A 154 -5.92 -14.34 3.61
C ILE A 154 -6.64 -15.42 4.42
N GLU A 155 -7.64 -15.04 5.19
CA GLU A 155 -8.41 -15.98 6.03
C GLU A 155 -9.26 -16.95 5.21
N ALA A 156 -9.88 -16.48 4.13
CA ALA A 156 -10.69 -17.32 3.24
C ALA A 156 -9.88 -18.39 2.47
N ARG A 157 -8.57 -18.16 2.28
CA ARG A 157 -7.68 -19.15 1.63
C ARG A 157 -7.16 -20.23 2.55
N ARG A 158 -7.49 -20.20 3.85
CA ARG A 158 -7.17 -21.27 4.79
C ARG A 158 -7.98 -22.52 4.50
N LYS A 159 -7.48 -23.68 4.91
CA LYS A 159 -8.05 -24.98 4.53
C LYS A 159 -9.33 -25.35 5.27
N ASP A 160 -9.66 -24.64 6.34
CA ASP A 160 -10.77 -24.95 7.26
C ASP A 160 -12.12 -24.30 6.89
N TRP A 161 -12.26 -23.80 5.67
CA TRP A 161 -13.50 -23.27 5.10
C TRP A 161 -14.16 -22.20 5.99
N LEU A 162 -13.72 -20.97 5.81
CA LEU A 162 -14.24 -19.80 6.51
C LEU A 162 -15.73 -19.60 6.20
N LYS A 163 -16.57 -19.49 7.23
CA LYS A 163 -18.01 -19.20 7.15
C LYS A 163 -18.31 -17.75 7.51
N ALA A 164 -17.70 -17.28 8.59
CA ALA A 164 -17.82 -15.89 9.04
C ALA A 164 -16.52 -15.43 9.68
N LEU A 165 -16.21 -14.15 9.53
CA LEU A 165 -15.07 -13.50 10.15
C LEU A 165 -15.48 -12.10 10.62
N ASP A 166 -15.25 -11.83 11.91
CA ASP A 166 -15.35 -10.51 12.48
C ASP A 166 -13.99 -10.13 13.06
N PHE A 167 -13.47 -8.97 12.67
CA PHE A 167 -12.17 -8.52 13.09
C PHE A 167 -12.09 -7.00 13.15
N ARG A 168 -11.08 -6.49 13.82
CA ARG A 168 -10.76 -5.08 13.88
C ARG A 168 -9.29 -4.87 13.53
N ILE A 169 -9.01 -3.85 12.71
CA ILE A 169 -7.65 -3.41 12.40
C ILE A 169 -7.29 -2.31 13.39
N GLU A 170 -6.19 -2.51 14.12
CA GLU A 170 -5.60 -1.51 14.99
C GLU A 170 -4.28 -1.07 14.37
N ALA A 171 -4.29 0.02 13.64
CA ALA A 171 -3.12 0.56 12.94
C ALA A 171 -3.02 2.07 13.11
N GLY A 172 -1.81 2.58 13.02
CA GLY A 172 -1.53 4.02 12.90
C GLY A 172 -1.78 4.54 11.49
N ASP A 173 -1.47 5.83 11.30
CA ASP A 173 -1.52 6.45 9.97
C ASP A 173 -0.62 5.70 8.99
N PRO A 174 -1.05 5.52 7.73
CA PRO A 174 -0.26 4.81 6.75
C PRO A 174 0.94 5.62 6.26
N GLU A 175 2.01 4.93 5.94
CA GLU A 175 3.13 5.48 5.19
C GLU A 175 2.99 5.12 3.71
N LEU A 176 3.40 6.01 2.81
CA LEU A 176 3.52 5.67 1.41
C LEU A 176 4.92 5.16 1.10
N TRP A 177 4.99 3.91 0.67
CA TRP A 177 6.24 3.29 0.25
C TRP A 177 6.27 3.10 -1.26
N ALA A 178 7.38 3.52 -1.87
CA ALA A 178 7.72 3.14 -3.24
C ALA A 178 8.54 1.86 -3.17
N MET A 179 8.06 0.79 -3.81
CA MET A 179 8.72 -0.52 -3.79
C MET A 179 8.86 -1.05 -5.23
N PRO A 180 9.94 -1.77 -5.56
CA PRO A 180 10.08 -2.39 -6.88
C PRO A 180 9.10 -3.55 -7.03
N GLN A 181 8.68 -3.83 -8.27
CA GLN A 181 7.78 -4.96 -8.54
C GLN A 181 8.46 -6.34 -8.35
N GLN A 182 9.79 -6.38 -8.50
CA GLN A 182 10.56 -7.62 -8.37
C GLN A 182 11.22 -7.72 -7.00
N GLY A 183 11.17 -8.91 -6.40
CA GLY A 183 11.88 -9.20 -5.14
C GLY A 183 11.00 -9.43 -3.91
N PHE A 184 9.67 -9.47 -4.08
CA PHE A 184 8.72 -9.75 -2.99
C PHE A 184 7.96 -11.06 -3.18
#